data_fa753e25b92c404abd112421f0caf310
#
_entry.id   fa753e25b92c404abd112421f0caf310
#
_cell.length_a   1.000
_cell.length_b   1.000
_cell.length_c   1.000
_cell.angle_alpha   90.00
_cell.angle_beta   90.00
_cell.angle_gamma   90.00
#
_symmetry.space_group_name_H-M   'P 1'
#
loop_
_entity.id
_entity.type
_entity.pdbx_description
1 polymer ?
#
loop_
_entity_poly.entity_id
_entity_poly.type
_entity_poly.pdbx_seq_one_letter_code
_entity_poly.pdbx_strand_id
1 'polypeptide(L)'
;MELLVQKKKRLDTLIATLETAIQQKHHVDFHAFDMSEFNELKEKYATEVKERWNETDAYKESEQKTAGYDDVQWNVLKGEGAEILKLFGQNRHLRPDSSEAKKLVKRWQTYITLNFYNCTKEILSCLGLMYINDERFTKNIDQNGKGTAQFMSKAIDYYCNDK
;
A
#
# COMPACT_ATOMS: atom_id res chain seq x y z
N MET A 1 7.37 -6.10 -2.58
CA MET A 1 7.81 -6.92 -3.72
C MET A 1 7.58 -8.41 -3.50
N GLU A 2 8.07 -8.99 -2.41
CA GLU A 2 7.88 -10.42 -2.09
C GLU A 2 6.41 -10.88 -2.12
N LEU A 3 5.49 -10.11 -1.53
CA LEU A 3 4.06 -10.42 -1.54
C LEU A 3 3.45 -10.47 -2.94
N LEU A 4 3.92 -9.63 -3.87
CA LEU A 4 3.44 -9.65 -5.25
C LEU A 4 4.00 -10.85 -6.02
N VAL A 5 5.25 -11.22 -5.77
CA VAL A 5 5.87 -12.42 -6.33
C VAL A 5 5.13 -13.67 -5.85
N GLN A 6 4.79 -13.75 -4.57
CA GLN A 6 4.01 -14.86 -4.01
C GLN A 6 2.59 -14.92 -4.61
N LYS A 7 1.91 -13.78 -4.75
CA LYS A 7 0.60 -13.74 -5.42
C LYS A 7 0.66 -14.20 -6.87
N LYS A 8 1.69 -13.77 -7.61
CA LYS A 8 1.90 -14.20 -8.99
C LYS A 8 2.14 -15.70 -9.06
N LYS A 9 3.08 -16.22 -8.27
CA LYS A 9 3.38 -17.67 -8.20
C LYS A 9 2.13 -18.49 -7.90
N ARG A 10 1.31 -18.02 -6.95
CA ARG A 10 0.04 -18.68 -6.61
C ARG A 10 -0.96 -18.67 -7.77
N LEU A 11 -1.10 -17.53 -8.45
CA LEU A 11 -1.98 -17.43 -9.62
C LEU A 11 -1.53 -18.34 -10.75
N ASP A 12 -0.23 -18.38 -11.04
CA ASP A 12 0.34 -19.28 -12.05
C ASP A 12 0.07 -20.75 -11.70
N THR A 13 0.20 -21.14 -10.44
CA THR A 13 -0.12 -22.50 -9.95
C THR A 13 -1.63 -22.81 -10.08
N LEU A 14 -2.50 -21.86 -9.76
CA LEU A 14 -3.95 -22.02 -9.92
C LEU A 14 -4.34 -22.21 -11.40
N ILE A 15 -3.74 -21.44 -12.30
CA ILE A 15 -3.95 -21.58 -13.74
C ILE A 15 -3.54 -22.97 -14.22
N ALA A 16 -2.31 -23.40 -13.86
CA ALA A 16 -1.83 -24.73 -14.21
C ALA A 16 -2.72 -25.85 -13.66
N THR A 17 -3.21 -25.71 -12.43
CA THR A 17 -4.13 -26.66 -11.79
C THR A 17 -5.45 -26.75 -12.56
N LEU A 18 -6.03 -25.60 -12.96
CA LEU A 18 -7.24 -25.54 -13.73
C LEU A 18 -7.09 -26.13 -15.14
N GLU A 19 -5.98 -25.83 -15.81
CA GLU A 19 -5.64 -26.41 -17.11
C GLU A 19 -5.53 -27.94 -17.04
N THR A 20 -4.87 -28.45 -16.00
CA THR A 20 -4.74 -29.89 -15.75
C THR A 20 -6.10 -30.54 -15.46
N ALA A 21 -6.94 -29.89 -14.65
CA ALA A 21 -8.29 -30.37 -14.33
C ALA A 21 -9.19 -30.40 -15.58
N ILE A 22 -9.09 -29.42 -16.47
CA ILE A 22 -9.81 -29.38 -17.74
C ILE A 22 -9.39 -30.53 -18.66
N GLN A 23 -8.10 -30.86 -18.69
CA GLN A 23 -7.55 -31.92 -19.55
C GLN A 23 -7.84 -33.33 -19.02
N GLN A 24 -7.85 -33.54 -17.72
CA GLN A 24 -7.91 -34.87 -17.11
C GLN A 24 -9.26 -35.29 -16.52
N LYS A 25 -10.25 -34.40 -16.42
CA LYS A 25 -11.61 -34.63 -15.84
C LYS A 25 -11.67 -35.26 -14.43
N HIS A 26 -10.55 -35.46 -13.70
CA HIS A 26 -10.58 -36.31 -12.50
C HIS A 26 -9.79 -35.76 -11.33
N HIS A 27 -9.04 -34.94 -11.05
CA HIS A 27 -8.50 -34.54 -9.74
C HIS A 27 -7.99 -33.10 -9.74
N VAL A 28 -8.60 -32.25 -8.94
CA VAL A 28 -8.12 -30.89 -8.70
C VAL A 28 -7.16 -30.93 -7.52
N ASP A 29 -5.91 -30.61 -7.74
CA ASP A 29 -4.94 -30.41 -6.67
C ASP A 29 -5.16 -29.03 -6.01
N PHE A 30 -5.49 -29.03 -4.73
CA PHE A 30 -5.73 -27.82 -3.96
C PHE A 30 -4.49 -27.21 -3.34
N HIS A 31 -3.29 -27.72 -3.65
CA HIS A 31 -2.04 -27.16 -3.11
C HIS A 31 -1.83 -25.67 -3.46
N ALA A 32 -2.36 -25.22 -4.58
CA ALA A 32 -2.34 -23.81 -4.97
C ALA A 32 -3.14 -22.89 -4.02
N PHE A 33 -4.00 -23.45 -3.19
CA PHE A 33 -4.77 -22.72 -2.17
C PHE A 33 -4.07 -22.68 -0.81
N ASP A 34 -2.90 -23.30 -0.69
CA ASP A 34 -2.08 -23.19 0.53
C ASP A 34 -1.61 -21.74 0.71
N MET A 35 -2.02 -21.15 1.83
CA MET A 35 -1.74 -19.76 2.20
C MET A 35 -0.62 -19.63 3.24
N SER A 36 0.06 -20.73 3.60
CA SER A 36 1.04 -20.72 4.70
C SER A 36 2.15 -19.70 4.45
N GLU A 37 2.81 -19.74 3.29
CA GLU A 37 3.88 -18.79 2.93
C GLU A 37 3.39 -17.33 2.93
N PHE A 38 2.16 -17.10 2.46
CA PHE A 38 1.56 -15.76 2.45
C PHE A 38 1.27 -15.28 3.87
N ASN A 39 0.75 -16.14 4.73
CA ASN A 39 0.46 -15.81 6.12
C ASN A 39 1.75 -15.55 6.91
N GLU A 40 2.80 -16.35 6.71
CA GLU A 40 4.10 -16.13 7.33
C GLU A 40 4.70 -14.76 6.96
N LEU A 41 4.63 -14.37 5.68
CA LEU A 41 5.06 -13.03 5.24
C LEU A 41 4.21 -11.93 5.85
N LYS A 42 2.90 -12.11 5.90
CA LYS A 42 1.98 -11.15 6.51
C LYS A 42 2.29 -10.95 8.00
N GLU A 43 2.52 -12.04 8.74
CA GLU A 43 2.90 -12.00 10.16
C GLU A 43 4.26 -11.33 10.36
N LYS A 44 5.25 -11.65 9.53
CA LYS A 44 6.57 -11.01 9.57
C LYS A 44 6.48 -9.49 9.37
N TYR A 45 5.71 -9.04 8.38
CA TYR A 45 5.50 -7.61 8.17
C TYR A 45 4.73 -6.95 9.30
N ALA A 46 3.72 -7.61 9.85
CA ALA A 46 2.97 -7.11 11.03
C ALA A 46 3.88 -6.96 12.24
N THR A 47 4.78 -7.93 12.47
CA THR A 47 5.77 -7.88 13.55
C THR A 47 6.74 -6.72 13.37
N GLU A 48 7.29 -6.55 12.16
CA GLU A 48 8.20 -5.44 11.85
C GLU A 48 7.55 -4.07 12.07
N VAL A 49 6.31 -3.90 11.64
CA VAL A 49 5.54 -2.67 11.85
C VAL A 49 5.32 -2.43 13.34
N LYS A 50 4.96 -3.47 14.08
CA LYS A 50 4.77 -3.40 15.53
C LYS A 50 6.05 -3.02 16.24
N GLU A 51 7.18 -3.65 15.94
CA GLU A 51 8.48 -3.34 16.55
C GLU A 51 8.92 -1.90 16.32
N ARG A 52 8.65 -1.34 15.13
CA ARG A 52 9.05 0.02 14.77
C ARG A 52 8.14 1.10 15.32
N TRP A 53 6.84 0.84 15.44
CA TRP A 53 5.83 1.89 15.60
C TRP A 53 4.86 1.70 16.78
N ASN A 54 4.93 0.57 17.52
CA ASN A 54 3.95 0.20 18.55
C ASN A 54 3.78 1.23 19.68
N GLU A 55 4.81 2.02 19.97
CA GLU A 55 4.77 3.03 21.02
C GLU A 55 4.20 4.39 20.54
N THR A 56 4.00 4.56 19.24
CA THR A 56 3.46 5.81 18.71
C THR A 56 1.95 5.88 18.88
N ASP A 57 1.44 7.09 19.16
CA ASP A 57 0.00 7.32 19.27
C ASP A 57 -0.72 7.03 17.94
N ALA A 58 -0.08 7.32 16.81
CA ALA A 58 -0.58 7.00 15.48
C ALA A 58 -0.79 5.49 15.28
N TYR A 59 0.13 4.66 15.74
CA TYR A 59 -0.03 3.20 15.66
C TYR A 59 -1.21 2.70 16.50
N LYS A 60 -1.31 3.16 17.75
CA LYS A 60 -2.41 2.81 18.65
C LYS A 60 -3.76 3.24 18.10
N GLU A 61 -3.84 4.45 17.55
CA GLU A 61 -5.06 4.94 16.90
C GLU A 61 -5.41 4.10 15.66
N SER A 62 -4.42 3.73 14.85
CA SER A 62 -4.62 2.85 13.70
C SER A 62 -5.15 1.49 14.10
N GLU A 63 -4.57 0.85 15.14
CA GLU A 63 -5.07 -0.43 15.65
C GLU A 63 -6.52 -0.34 16.11
N GLN A 64 -6.87 0.72 16.84
CA GLN A 64 -8.24 0.92 17.32
C GLN A 64 -9.24 1.12 16.17
N LYS A 65 -8.91 1.94 15.18
CA LYS A 65 -9.78 2.19 14.02
C LYS A 65 -9.95 0.94 13.16
N THR A 66 -8.87 0.22 12.92
CA THR A 66 -8.88 -0.92 11.99
C THR A 66 -9.35 -2.24 12.61
N ALA A 67 -9.42 -2.32 13.94
CA ALA A 67 -9.83 -3.54 14.65
C ALA A 67 -11.24 -4.03 14.26
N GLY A 68 -12.13 -3.13 13.85
CA GLY A 68 -13.49 -3.45 13.43
C GLY A 68 -13.66 -3.62 11.91
N TYR A 69 -12.62 -3.49 11.12
CA TYR A 69 -12.72 -3.57 9.67
C TYR A 69 -12.83 -5.02 9.19
N ASP A 70 -13.89 -5.29 8.41
CA ASP A 70 -14.07 -6.56 7.73
C ASP A 70 -13.33 -6.59 6.36
N ASP A 71 -13.37 -7.74 5.70
CA ASP A 71 -12.70 -7.91 4.40
C ASP A 71 -13.26 -6.98 3.32
N VAL A 72 -14.54 -6.63 3.39
CA VAL A 72 -15.19 -5.72 2.44
C VAL A 72 -14.63 -4.30 2.64
N GLN A 73 -14.57 -3.83 3.88
CA GLN A 73 -14.01 -2.53 4.22
C GLN A 73 -12.53 -2.44 3.84
N TRP A 74 -11.73 -3.49 4.12
CA TRP A 74 -10.34 -3.53 3.70
C TRP A 74 -10.17 -3.46 2.18
N ASN A 75 -11.03 -4.13 1.42
CA ASN A 75 -10.98 -4.06 -0.05
C ASN A 75 -11.34 -2.67 -0.57
N VAL A 76 -12.33 -2.02 0.01
CA VAL A 76 -12.69 -0.63 -0.33
C VAL A 76 -11.52 0.32 -0.06
N LEU A 77 -10.90 0.24 1.12
CA LEU A 77 -9.75 1.07 1.48
C LEU A 77 -8.54 0.86 0.57
N LYS A 78 -8.24 -0.40 0.24
CA LYS A 78 -7.17 -0.74 -0.70
C LYS A 78 -7.44 -0.15 -2.08
N GLY A 79 -8.68 -0.20 -2.54
CA GLY A 79 -9.12 0.39 -3.81
C GLY A 79 -8.96 1.91 -3.82
N GLU A 80 -9.40 2.59 -2.77
CA GLU A 80 -9.27 4.04 -2.62
C GLU A 80 -7.81 4.49 -2.57
N GLY A 81 -6.99 3.83 -1.76
CA GLY A 81 -5.55 4.11 -1.69
C GLY A 81 -4.84 3.91 -3.04
N ALA A 82 -5.17 2.83 -3.74
CA ALA A 82 -4.63 2.55 -5.08
C ALA A 82 -5.03 3.61 -6.10
N GLU A 83 -6.27 4.10 -6.04
CA GLU A 83 -6.75 5.18 -6.91
C GLU A 83 -5.96 6.48 -6.67
N ILE A 84 -5.74 6.86 -5.41
CA ILE A 84 -4.97 8.06 -5.08
C ILE A 84 -3.53 7.93 -5.59
N LEU A 85 -2.88 6.78 -5.39
CA LEU A 85 -1.52 6.54 -5.90
C LEU A 85 -1.46 6.58 -7.44
N LYS A 86 -2.49 6.06 -8.10
CA LYS A 86 -2.63 6.16 -9.56
C LYS A 86 -2.71 7.62 -10.03
N LEU A 87 -3.45 8.45 -9.30
CA LEU A 87 -3.54 9.89 -9.59
C LEU A 87 -2.17 10.58 -9.42
N PHE A 88 -1.39 10.24 -8.39
CA PHE A 88 -0.01 10.71 -8.28
C PHE A 88 0.84 10.28 -9.48
N GLY A 89 0.72 9.03 -9.90
CA GLY A 89 1.43 8.52 -11.08
C GLY A 89 1.07 9.27 -12.37
N GLN A 90 -0.20 9.54 -12.58
CA GLN A 90 -0.69 10.29 -13.76
C GLN A 90 -0.23 11.74 -13.77
N ASN A 91 -0.08 12.35 -12.61
CA ASN A 91 0.28 13.76 -12.43
C ASN A 91 1.75 14.00 -12.07
N ARG A 92 2.62 12.98 -12.11
CA ARG A 92 4.03 13.08 -11.72
C ARG A 92 4.87 14.03 -12.60
N HIS A 93 4.34 14.43 -13.75
CA HIS A 93 4.96 15.41 -14.64
C HIS A 93 4.70 16.85 -14.23
N LEU A 94 3.78 17.08 -13.29
CA LEU A 94 3.49 18.41 -12.77
C LEU A 94 4.59 18.89 -11.82
N ARG A 95 4.60 20.18 -11.57
CA ARG A 95 5.46 20.74 -10.52
C ARG A 95 4.96 20.28 -9.14
N PRO A 96 5.86 19.81 -8.25
CA PRO A 96 5.48 19.36 -6.92
C PRO A 96 4.84 20.45 -6.04
N ASP A 97 5.11 21.73 -6.31
CA ASP A 97 4.55 22.89 -5.62
C ASP A 97 3.24 23.40 -6.25
N SER A 98 2.75 22.77 -7.30
CA SER A 98 1.50 23.16 -7.99
C SER A 98 0.26 22.98 -7.10
N SER A 99 -0.80 23.72 -7.42
CA SER A 99 -2.08 23.60 -6.70
C SER A 99 -2.69 22.21 -6.83
N GLU A 100 -2.50 21.57 -7.97
CA GLU A 100 -2.94 20.19 -8.27
C GLU A 100 -2.18 19.19 -7.40
N ALA A 101 -0.86 19.33 -7.29
CA ALA A 101 -0.05 18.47 -6.42
C ALA A 101 -0.47 18.62 -4.95
N LYS A 102 -0.70 19.85 -4.48
CA LYS A 102 -1.20 20.12 -3.13
C LYS A 102 -2.56 19.46 -2.85
N LYS A 103 -3.48 19.48 -3.82
CA LYS A 103 -4.78 18.80 -3.70
C LYS A 103 -4.63 17.29 -3.57
N LEU A 104 -3.72 16.68 -4.33
CA LEU A 104 -3.43 15.24 -4.22
C LEU A 104 -2.85 14.89 -2.86
N VAL A 105 -1.90 15.68 -2.36
CA VAL A 105 -1.30 15.47 -1.03
C VAL A 105 -2.37 15.60 0.05
N LYS A 106 -3.24 16.62 -0.02
CA LYS A 106 -4.35 16.80 0.92
C LYS A 106 -5.32 15.60 0.89
N ARG A 107 -5.64 15.09 -0.30
CA ARG A 107 -6.48 13.90 -0.45
C ARG A 107 -5.83 12.68 0.21
N TRP A 108 -4.53 12.49 0.03
CA TRP A 108 -3.76 11.42 0.66
C TRP A 108 -3.74 11.55 2.18
N GLN A 109 -3.47 12.74 2.70
CA GLN A 109 -3.52 13.02 4.14
C GLN A 109 -4.90 12.74 4.73
N THR A 110 -5.96 13.18 4.05
CA THR A 110 -7.35 12.95 4.47
C THR A 110 -7.69 11.46 4.47
N TYR A 111 -7.28 10.72 3.44
CA TYR A 111 -7.46 9.27 3.37
C TYR A 111 -6.83 8.55 4.58
N ILE A 112 -5.59 8.90 4.92
CA ILE A 112 -4.92 8.32 6.09
C ILE A 112 -5.65 8.73 7.38
N THR A 113 -6.02 10.00 7.52
CA THR A 113 -6.64 10.53 8.74
C THR A 113 -8.00 9.89 9.02
N LEU A 114 -8.81 9.70 8.00
CA LEU A 114 -10.13 9.11 8.16
C LEU A 114 -10.08 7.61 8.48
N ASN A 115 -9.13 6.90 7.89
CA ASN A 115 -9.15 5.44 7.89
C ASN A 115 -8.17 4.79 8.86
N PHE A 116 -7.11 5.47 9.26
CA PHE A 116 -6.05 4.88 10.08
C PHE A 116 -5.73 5.68 11.33
N TYR A 117 -5.18 6.88 11.21
CA TYR A 117 -4.76 7.71 12.33
C TYR A 117 -4.70 9.18 11.93
N ASN A 118 -4.76 10.07 12.91
CA ASN A 118 -4.62 11.51 12.65
C ASN A 118 -3.23 11.83 12.04
N CYS A 119 -3.22 12.05 10.73
CA CYS A 119 -2.00 12.32 9.97
C CYS A 119 -1.67 13.82 10.01
N THR A 120 -0.91 14.23 11.01
CA THR A 120 -0.40 15.62 11.09
C THR A 120 0.58 15.92 9.96
N LYS A 121 0.88 17.20 9.72
CA LYS A 121 1.90 17.59 8.72
C LYS A 121 3.28 16.98 9.04
N GLU A 122 3.64 16.86 10.31
CA GLU A 122 4.88 16.26 10.77
C GLU A 122 4.94 14.77 10.42
N ILE A 123 3.88 14.03 10.70
CA ILE A 123 3.77 12.60 10.34
C ILE A 123 3.80 12.46 8.81
N LEU A 124 3.05 13.28 8.10
CA LEU A 124 3.01 13.24 6.64
C LEU A 124 4.39 13.51 6.02
N SER A 125 5.15 14.46 6.57
CA SER A 125 6.53 14.73 6.14
C SER A 125 7.44 13.50 6.34
N CYS A 126 7.35 12.84 7.49
CA CYS A 126 8.08 11.59 7.74
C CYS A 126 7.69 10.48 6.76
N LEU A 127 6.40 10.34 6.44
CA LEU A 127 5.93 9.39 5.42
C LEU A 127 6.53 9.70 4.04
N GLY A 128 6.55 10.97 3.65
CA GLY A 128 7.13 11.40 2.38
C GLY A 128 8.60 11.01 2.25
N LEU A 129 9.38 11.14 3.31
CA LEU A 129 10.77 10.70 3.34
C LEU A 129 10.90 9.16 3.28
N MET A 130 10.05 8.45 4.00
CA MET A 130 10.03 6.98 3.99
C MET A 130 9.74 6.42 2.61
N TYR A 131 8.88 7.06 1.82
CA TYR A 131 8.51 6.61 0.46
C TYR A 131 9.67 6.57 -0.52
N ILE A 132 10.73 7.35 -0.29
CA ILE A 132 11.94 7.38 -1.14
C ILE A 132 13.14 6.69 -0.50
N ASN A 133 13.16 6.52 0.81
CA ASN A 133 14.29 5.92 1.55
C ASN A 133 14.13 4.40 1.76
N ASP A 134 12.92 3.88 1.73
CA ASP A 134 12.65 2.44 1.79
C ASP A 134 12.22 1.94 0.41
N GLU A 135 13.07 1.10 -0.19
CA GLU A 135 12.83 0.56 -1.53
C GLU A 135 11.48 -0.17 -1.69
N ARG A 136 10.96 -0.77 -0.62
CA ARG A 136 9.67 -1.47 -0.66
C ARG A 136 8.55 -0.50 -0.99
N PHE A 137 8.54 0.67 -0.34
CA PHE A 137 7.57 1.73 -0.62
C PHE A 137 7.79 2.34 -2.00
N THR A 138 9.04 2.67 -2.35
CA THR A 138 9.36 3.22 -3.66
C THR A 138 8.88 2.30 -4.79
N LYS A 139 9.18 1.02 -4.73
CA LYS A 139 8.76 0.04 -5.74
C LYS A 139 7.25 -0.10 -5.83
N ASN A 140 6.56 -0.11 -4.69
CA ASN A 140 5.10 -0.18 -4.67
C ASN A 140 4.45 1.06 -5.28
N ILE A 141 4.91 2.25 -4.92
CA ILE A 141 4.37 3.52 -5.44
C ILE A 141 4.70 3.67 -6.93
N ASP A 142 5.92 3.35 -7.34
CA ASP A 142 6.39 3.47 -8.73
C ASP A 142 5.74 2.46 -9.69
N GLN A 143 4.95 1.50 -9.21
CA GLN A 143 4.07 0.70 -10.06
C GLN A 143 3.05 1.57 -10.83
N ASN A 144 2.74 2.75 -10.33
CA ASN A 144 1.88 3.74 -10.99
C ASN A 144 2.62 4.62 -12.01
N GLY A 145 3.91 4.37 -12.20
CA GLY A 145 4.82 5.06 -13.11
C GLY A 145 6.13 5.40 -12.41
N LYS A 146 7.24 5.14 -13.08
CA LYS A 146 8.58 5.42 -12.55
C LYS A 146 8.70 6.90 -12.15
N GLY A 147 9.19 7.15 -10.93
CA GLY A 147 9.35 8.49 -10.39
C GLY A 147 8.13 9.01 -9.61
N THR A 148 7.06 8.23 -9.47
CA THR A 148 5.87 8.61 -8.69
C THR A 148 6.20 8.82 -7.22
N ALA A 149 7.00 7.95 -6.60
CA ALA A 149 7.43 8.08 -5.21
C ALA A 149 8.23 9.37 -4.98
N GLN A 150 9.14 9.69 -5.89
CA GLN A 150 9.92 10.92 -5.84
C GLN A 150 9.06 12.18 -5.99
N PHE A 151 8.10 12.17 -6.90
CA PHE A 151 7.14 13.26 -7.07
C PHE A 151 6.28 13.43 -5.82
N MET A 152 5.73 12.33 -5.30
CA MET A 152 4.90 12.33 -4.10
C MET A 152 5.65 12.86 -2.87
N SER A 153 6.89 12.43 -2.66
CA SER A 153 7.74 12.92 -1.57
C SER A 153 7.99 14.42 -1.65
N LYS A 154 8.34 14.92 -2.84
CA LYS A 154 8.55 16.37 -3.05
C LYS A 154 7.26 17.17 -2.87
N ALA A 155 6.13 16.69 -3.37
CA ALA A 155 4.85 17.36 -3.21
C ALA A 155 4.44 17.44 -1.73
N ILE A 156 4.68 16.37 -0.96
CA ILE A 156 4.45 16.34 0.49
C ILE A 156 5.34 17.37 1.19
N ASP A 157 6.62 17.43 0.84
CA ASP A 157 7.56 18.39 1.43
C ASP A 157 7.10 19.85 1.22
N TYR A 158 6.74 20.20 -0.02
CA TYR A 158 6.17 21.53 -0.32
C TYR A 158 4.87 21.78 0.44
N TYR A 159 3.96 20.82 0.49
CA TYR A 159 2.67 20.96 1.20
C TYR A 159 2.86 21.16 2.71
N CYS A 160 3.78 20.44 3.32
CA CYS A 160 4.03 20.53 4.76
C CYS A 160 4.73 21.84 5.16
N ASN A 161 5.62 22.36 4.30
CA ASN A 161 6.40 23.57 4.54
C ASN A 161 5.74 24.86 4.02
N ASP A 162 4.59 24.75 3.35
CA ASP A 162 3.83 25.91 2.89
C ASP A 162 3.23 26.67 4.10
N LYS A 163 3.64 27.94 4.27
CA LYS A 163 3.21 28.81 5.36
C LYS A 163 1.97 29.59 4.98
#